data_f5b33d7bd56ad1bcbd944736b378ba25
#
_entry.id   f5b33d7bd56ad1bcbd944736b378ba25
#
_cell.length_a   1.000
_cell.length_b   1.000
_cell.length_c   1.000
_cell.angle_alpha   90.00
_cell.angle_beta   90.00
_cell.angle_gamma   90.00
#
_symmetry.space_group_name_H-M   'P 1'
#
loop_
_entity.id
_entity.type
_entity.pdbx_description
1 polymer ?
#
loop_
_entity_poly.entity_id
_entity_poly.type
_entity_poly.pdbx_seq_one_letter_code
_entity_poly.pdbx_strand_id
1 'polypeptide(L)'
;MKKSTLLTLSSLFLLSPFASAIEITRCPEANEINHVLSDYKSANLRWYGTTQGGENQGNVAHFLQAFYYPHGGNDRALGVLVQCSYLLDAGILQMKMRDNKVLVNKGLYISIVDNPTWIKNTDNVPYTSYTCSADKAEDCSFTRPSDAKIAEIAPDIPVLLPRVTAE
;
A
#
# COMPACT_ATOMS: atom_id res chain seq x y z
N MET A 1 15.03 69.29 -16.93
CA MET A 1 15.06 68.02 -17.67
C MET A 1 15.17 66.89 -16.62
N LYS A 2 14.03 66.16 -16.28
CA LYS A 2 14.00 65.06 -15.32
C LYS A 2 14.06 63.75 -16.11
N LYS A 3 15.10 62.96 -15.89
CA LYS A 3 15.25 61.63 -16.47
C LYS A 3 14.55 60.62 -15.53
N SER A 4 13.48 60.01 -16.03
CA SER A 4 12.77 58.94 -15.34
C SER A 4 13.41 57.58 -15.71
N THR A 5 13.96 56.90 -14.73
CA THR A 5 14.54 55.57 -14.91
C THR A 5 13.46 54.53 -14.58
N LEU A 6 12.97 53.81 -15.59
CA LEU A 6 12.08 52.65 -15.40
C LEU A 6 12.89 51.44 -14.90
N LEU A 7 12.60 50.99 -13.70
CA LEU A 7 13.06 49.70 -13.20
C LEU A 7 12.06 48.62 -13.65
N THR A 8 12.48 47.74 -14.55
CA THR A 8 11.76 46.53 -14.91
C THR A 8 12.07 45.44 -13.88
N LEU A 9 11.09 45.12 -13.03
CA LEU A 9 11.15 43.95 -12.16
C LEU A 9 10.89 42.67 -12.98
N SER A 10 11.95 41.89 -13.21
CA SER A 10 11.85 40.59 -13.86
C SER A 10 11.47 39.53 -12.80
N SER A 11 10.20 39.13 -12.76
CA SER A 11 9.72 38.06 -11.87
C SER A 11 10.17 36.70 -12.41
N LEU A 12 11.22 36.15 -11.83
CA LEU A 12 11.59 34.73 -12.03
C LEU A 12 10.55 33.83 -11.33
N PHE A 13 9.63 33.29 -12.09
CA PHE A 13 8.80 32.14 -11.61
C PHE A 13 9.69 30.92 -11.49
N LEU A 14 10.07 30.56 -10.27
CA LEU A 14 10.67 29.30 -9.94
C LEU A 14 9.58 28.21 -10.06
N LEU A 15 9.54 27.52 -11.20
CA LEU A 15 8.81 26.27 -11.38
C LEU A 15 9.50 25.22 -10.51
N SER A 16 9.06 25.06 -9.29
CA SER A 16 9.45 23.93 -8.45
C SER A 16 8.87 22.66 -9.07
N PRO A 17 9.68 21.67 -9.46
CA PRO A 17 9.15 20.37 -9.84
C PRO A 17 8.46 19.78 -8.62
N PHE A 18 7.16 19.54 -8.69
CA PHE A 18 6.45 18.72 -7.71
C PHE A 18 7.01 17.30 -7.80
N ALA A 19 8.03 17.01 -7.00
CA ALA A 19 8.43 15.64 -6.76
C ALA A 19 7.26 14.98 -6.04
N SER A 20 6.53 14.10 -6.74
CA SER A 20 5.54 13.24 -6.10
C SER A 20 6.27 12.40 -5.06
N ALA A 21 6.07 12.70 -3.80
CA ALA A 21 6.63 11.92 -2.71
C ALA A 21 6.09 10.47 -2.84
N ILE A 22 6.99 9.51 -2.89
CA ILE A 22 6.63 8.09 -2.84
C ILE A 22 6.02 7.85 -1.46
N GLU A 23 4.75 7.44 -1.42
CA GLU A 23 4.09 7.13 -0.16
C GLU A 23 4.60 5.78 0.35
N ILE A 24 5.43 5.82 1.40
CA ILE A 24 5.81 4.63 2.16
C ILE A 24 4.61 4.23 3.00
N THR A 25 4.18 2.99 2.89
CA THR A 25 3.03 2.48 3.63
C THR A 25 3.35 1.12 4.25
N ARG A 26 2.53 0.68 5.16
CA ARG A 26 2.71 -0.57 5.91
C ARG A 26 1.37 -1.19 6.29
N CYS A 27 1.39 -2.41 6.75
CA CYS A 27 0.29 -3.00 7.49
C CYS A 27 0.01 -2.17 8.77
N PRO A 28 -1.23 -2.11 9.27
CA PRO A 28 -1.50 -1.48 10.56
C PRO A 28 -0.77 -2.20 11.70
N GLU A 29 -0.33 -1.48 12.72
CA GLU A 29 0.13 -2.10 13.96
C GLU A 29 -1.04 -2.73 14.71
N ALA A 30 -0.78 -3.72 15.56
CA ALA A 30 -1.84 -4.42 16.31
C ALA A 30 -2.72 -3.46 17.12
N ASN A 31 -2.12 -2.43 17.74
CA ASN A 31 -2.81 -1.41 18.52
C ASN A 31 -3.58 -0.38 17.67
N GLU A 32 -3.40 -0.38 16.35
CA GLU A 32 -4.17 0.44 15.40
C GLU A 32 -5.42 -0.28 14.89
N ILE A 33 -5.63 -1.54 15.29
CA ILE A 33 -6.77 -2.36 14.85
C ILE A 33 -7.82 -2.37 15.96
N ASN A 34 -8.99 -1.86 15.63
CA ASN A 34 -10.15 -1.87 16.52
C ASN A 34 -11.03 -3.08 16.19
N HIS A 35 -11.48 -3.74 17.25
CA HIS A 35 -12.46 -4.80 17.16
C HIS A 35 -13.82 -4.27 17.62
N VAL A 36 -14.79 -4.26 16.73
CA VAL A 36 -16.15 -3.79 16.99
C VAL A 36 -17.14 -4.84 16.51
N LEU A 37 -17.84 -5.46 17.42
CA LEU A 37 -18.72 -6.62 17.16
C LEU A 37 -17.92 -7.78 16.57
N SER A 38 -18.20 -8.17 15.31
CA SER A 38 -17.49 -9.20 14.56
C SER A 38 -16.44 -8.66 13.60
N ASP A 39 -16.29 -7.34 13.52
CA ASP A 39 -15.47 -6.67 12.53
C ASP A 39 -14.14 -6.18 13.12
N TYR A 40 -13.06 -6.39 12.40
CA TYR A 40 -11.77 -5.80 12.68
C TYR A 40 -11.48 -4.69 11.65
N LYS A 41 -11.16 -3.50 12.12
CA LYS A 41 -10.90 -2.34 11.27
C LYS A 41 -9.73 -1.53 11.81
N SER A 42 -8.86 -1.04 10.91
CA SER A 42 -7.85 -0.07 11.33
C SER A 42 -8.49 1.27 11.73
N ALA A 43 -7.82 2.02 12.59
CA ALA A 43 -8.29 3.33 13.06
C ALA A 43 -8.60 4.30 11.92
N ASN A 44 -7.86 4.24 10.81
CA ASN A 44 -8.08 5.04 9.61
C ASN A 44 -9.13 4.47 8.64
N LEU A 45 -9.79 3.36 8.99
CA LEU A 45 -10.80 2.65 8.20
C LEU A 45 -10.34 2.18 6.80
N ARG A 46 -9.04 2.14 6.56
CA ARG A 46 -8.49 1.66 5.27
C ARG A 46 -8.30 0.16 5.23
N TRP A 47 -8.20 -0.51 6.39
CA TRP A 47 -7.99 -1.93 6.52
C TRP A 47 -9.16 -2.61 7.19
N TYR A 48 -9.54 -3.77 6.66
CA TYR A 48 -10.63 -4.59 7.15
C TYR A 48 -10.16 -6.02 7.35
N GLY A 49 -10.54 -6.61 8.46
CA GLY A 49 -10.15 -7.94 8.84
C GLY A 49 -11.26 -8.96 8.74
N THR A 50 -10.85 -10.18 8.38
CA THR A 50 -11.67 -11.37 8.46
C THR A 50 -10.92 -12.44 9.26
N THR A 51 -11.61 -13.15 10.14
CA THR A 51 -11.04 -14.24 10.91
C THR A 51 -11.21 -15.57 10.17
N GLN A 52 -10.22 -16.45 10.36
CA GLN A 52 -10.40 -17.85 9.98
C GLN A 52 -11.07 -18.56 11.14
N GLY A 53 -12.34 -18.97 10.95
CA GLY A 53 -13.07 -19.71 11.97
C GLY A 53 -14.36 -19.07 12.50
N GLY A 54 -14.77 -17.95 11.97
CA GLY A 54 -16.16 -17.47 11.98
C GLY A 54 -16.62 -16.63 13.14
N GLU A 55 -16.18 -16.75 14.37
CA GLU A 55 -16.67 -15.96 15.50
C GLU A 55 -15.59 -15.10 16.13
N ASN A 56 -16.03 -14.18 17.00
CA ASN A 56 -15.19 -13.28 17.74
C ASN A 56 -14.04 -14.01 18.44
N GLN A 57 -12.82 -13.82 17.95
CA GLN A 57 -11.63 -14.50 18.44
C GLN A 57 -10.77 -13.63 19.36
N GLY A 58 -11.35 -12.56 19.90
CA GLY A 58 -10.72 -11.73 20.92
C GLY A 58 -9.94 -10.56 20.34
N ASN A 59 -8.94 -10.12 21.10
CA ASN A 59 -8.13 -8.96 20.76
C ASN A 59 -6.98 -9.32 19.83
N VAL A 60 -6.49 -8.33 19.11
CA VAL A 60 -5.29 -8.45 18.28
C VAL A 60 -4.06 -8.40 19.18
N ALA A 61 -3.31 -9.49 19.24
CA ALA A 61 -2.12 -9.60 20.08
C ALA A 61 -0.89 -8.98 19.41
N HIS A 62 -0.54 -9.44 18.21
CA HIS A 62 0.61 -8.90 17.47
C HIS A 62 0.53 -9.22 15.98
N PHE A 63 1.33 -8.49 15.19
CA PHE A 63 1.55 -8.75 13.77
C PHE A 63 2.34 -10.05 13.60
N LEU A 64 2.00 -10.83 12.58
CA LEU A 64 2.70 -12.06 12.24
C LEU A 64 3.48 -11.92 10.94
N GLN A 65 2.80 -11.52 9.87
CA GLN A 65 3.39 -11.49 8.53
C GLN A 65 2.51 -10.77 7.52
N ALA A 66 3.13 -10.38 6.40
CA ALA A 66 2.45 -9.89 5.22
C ALA A 66 2.80 -10.77 4.00
N PHE A 67 1.86 -10.89 3.06
CA PHE A 67 2.03 -11.67 1.83
C PHE A 67 1.93 -10.81 0.58
N TYR A 68 2.86 -11.05 -0.34
CA TYR A 68 2.96 -10.36 -1.61
C TYR A 68 3.09 -11.36 -2.76
N TYR A 69 2.31 -11.13 -3.82
CA TYR A 69 2.45 -11.83 -5.10
C TYR A 69 2.95 -10.86 -6.18
N PRO A 70 4.11 -11.15 -6.82
CA PRO A 70 4.62 -10.33 -7.90
C PRO A 70 3.72 -10.34 -9.12
N HIS A 71 3.77 -9.24 -9.87
CA HIS A 71 3.15 -9.09 -11.18
C HIS A 71 4.21 -8.73 -12.22
N GLY A 72 4.15 -9.37 -13.39
CA GLY A 72 5.10 -9.12 -14.48
C GLY A 72 6.52 -9.68 -14.25
N GLY A 73 7.48 -9.17 -15.01
CA GLY A 73 8.84 -9.71 -15.07
C GLY A 73 9.76 -9.35 -13.90
N ASN A 74 9.42 -8.33 -13.11
CA ASN A 74 10.19 -7.93 -11.94
C ASN A 74 9.48 -8.36 -10.66
N ASP A 75 10.02 -9.37 -10.01
CA ASP A 75 9.44 -10.01 -8.84
C ASP A 75 9.20 -9.07 -7.64
N ARG A 76 9.82 -7.89 -7.58
CA ARG A 76 9.74 -6.98 -6.43
C ARG A 76 9.17 -5.60 -6.75
N ALA A 77 9.22 -5.18 -8.02
CA ALA A 77 8.88 -3.81 -8.42
C ALA A 77 7.37 -3.54 -8.44
N LEU A 78 6.57 -4.55 -8.78
CA LEU A 78 5.12 -4.45 -8.80
C LEU A 78 4.48 -5.80 -8.47
N GLY A 79 3.50 -5.78 -7.60
CA GLY A 79 2.71 -6.95 -7.26
C GLY A 79 1.57 -6.60 -6.32
N VAL A 80 0.85 -7.61 -5.89
CA VAL A 80 -0.34 -7.45 -5.05
C VAL A 80 -0.02 -7.77 -3.60
N LEU A 81 -0.30 -6.84 -2.69
CA LEU A 81 -0.39 -7.13 -1.27
C LEU A 81 -1.70 -7.90 -1.02
N VAL A 82 -1.55 -9.16 -0.67
CA VAL A 82 -2.69 -10.06 -0.47
C VAL A 82 -3.36 -9.80 0.87
N GLN A 83 -2.55 -9.79 1.93
CA GLN A 83 -3.03 -9.63 3.30
C GLN A 83 -1.90 -9.35 4.28
N CYS A 84 -2.28 -8.79 5.42
CA CYS A 84 -1.48 -8.72 6.64
C CYS A 84 -2.13 -9.63 7.68
N SER A 85 -1.35 -10.52 8.29
CA SER A 85 -1.85 -11.52 9.24
C SER A 85 -1.43 -11.17 10.68
N TYR A 86 -2.31 -11.41 11.62
CA TYR A 86 -2.13 -11.11 13.04
C TYR A 86 -2.57 -12.29 13.89
N LEU A 87 -1.91 -12.48 15.02
CA LEU A 87 -2.38 -13.38 16.06
C LEU A 87 -3.51 -12.70 16.85
N LEU A 88 -4.56 -13.44 17.11
CA LEU A 88 -5.63 -13.08 18.04
C LEU A 88 -5.46 -13.87 19.35
N ASP A 89 -6.28 -13.54 20.36
CA ASP A 89 -6.38 -14.34 21.59
C ASP A 89 -6.74 -15.80 21.26
N ALA A 90 -7.55 -16.01 20.22
CA ALA A 90 -7.90 -17.33 19.70
C ALA A 90 -7.96 -17.32 18.17
N GLY A 91 -6.82 -17.59 17.48
CA GLY A 91 -6.80 -17.76 16.03
C GLY A 91 -6.03 -16.68 15.28
N ILE A 92 -6.32 -16.54 14.00
CA ILE A 92 -5.60 -15.65 13.08
C ILE A 92 -6.56 -14.67 12.39
N LEU A 93 -6.22 -13.41 12.45
CA LEU A 93 -6.85 -12.32 11.70
C LEU A 93 -6.10 -12.06 10.40
N GLN A 94 -6.82 -11.93 9.30
CA GLN A 94 -6.30 -11.48 8.02
C GLN A 94 -6.87 -10.10 7.68
N MET A 95 -6.00 -9.10 7.63
CA MET A 95 -6.37 -7.73 7.25
C MET A 95 -6.07 -7.50 5.78
N LYS A 96 -7.03 -6.92 5.06
CA LYS A 96 -6.89 -6.48 3.67
C LYS A 96 -7.14 -5.00 3.56
N MET A 97 -6.35 -4.31 2.74
CA MET A 97 -6.60 -2.90 2.48
C MET A 97 -7.81 -2.76 1.53
N ARG A 98 -8.74 -1.90 1.93
CA ARG A 98 -9.82 -1.43 1.08
C ARG A 98 -9.43 -0.08 0.53
N ASP A 99 -9.11 -0.01 -0.74
CA ASP A 99 -9.03 1.28 -1.43
C ASP A 99 -10.39 1.59 -2.04
N ASN A 100 -11.02 2.68 -1.59
CA ASN A 100 -12.33 3.13 -2.10
C ASN A 100 -12.28 3.50 -3.59
N LYS A 101 -11.08 3.64 -4.16
CA LYS A 101 -10.86 3.93 -5.58
C LYS A 101 -10.60 2.69 -6.41
N VAL A 102 -10.37 1.54 -5.80
CA VAL A 102 -10.11 0.28 -6.49
C VAL A 102 -11.38 -0.56 -6.45
N LEU A 103 -11.91 -0.88 -7.62
CA LEU A 103 -13.04 -1.79 -7.77
C LEU A 103 -12.81 -3.08 -6.98
N VAL A 104 -13.85 -3.57 -6.35
CA VAL A 104 -13.96 -4.59 -5.30
C VAL A 104 -13.12 -5.86 -5.47
N ASN A 105 -12.48 -6.09 -6.61
CA ASN A 105 -11.72 -7.31 -6.92
C ASN A 105 -10.25 -7.07 -7.30
N LYS A 106 -9.72 -5.85 -7.18
CA LYS A 106 -8.32 -5.57 -7.51
C LYS A 106 -7.55 -5.38 -6.21
N GLY A 107 -6.58 -6.25 -6.00
CA GLY A 107 -5.67 -6.15 -4.86
C GLY A 107 -4.92 -4.82 -4.85
N LEU A 108 -4.38 -4.45 -3.70
CA LEU A 108 -3.51 -3.30 -3.56
C LEU A 108 -2.18 -3.58 -4.27
N TYR A 109 -1.89 -2.86 -5.35
CA TYR A 109 -0.59 -2.94 -6.01
C TYR A 109 0.46 -2.16 -5.24
N ILE A 110 1.56 -2.84 -4.94
CA ILE A 110 2.69 -2.31 -4.16
C ILE A 110 4.02 -2.68 -4.80
N SER A 111 5.09 -2.02 -4.36
CA SER A 111 6.48 -2.38 -4.59
C SER A 111 7.16 -2.68 -3.27
N ILE A 112 7.99 -3.72 -3.29
CA ILE A 112 8.80 -4.16 -2.13
C ILE A 112 10.31 -4.10 -2.42
N VAL A 113 10.71 -3.36 -3.46
CA VAL A 113 12.11 -3.29 -3.94
C VAL A 113 13.04 -2.81 -2.83
N ASP A 114 12.64 -1.77 -2.11
CA ASP A 114 13.51 -1.07 -1.16
C ASP A 114 13.51 -1.71 0.25
N ASN A 115 12.75 -2.80 0.44
CA ASN A 115 12.69 -3.45 1.75
C ASN A 115 13.19 -4.90 1.69
N PRO A 116 14.43 -5.19 2.16
CA PRO A 116 15.03 -6.53 2.12
C PRO A 116 14.36 -7.55 3.07
N THR A 117 13.54 -7.10 4.02
CA THR A 117 12.84 -7.99 4.97
C THR A 117 11.83 -8.93 4.27
N TRP A 118 11.41 -8.59 3.06
CA TRP A 118 10.58 -9.46 2.26
C TRP A 118 11.38 -10.61 1.66
N ILE A 119 11.10 -11.82 2.10
CA ILE A 119 11.80 -13.05 1.71
C ILE A 119 10.99 -13.80 0.66
N LYS A 120 11.67 -14.22 -0.42
CA LYS A 120 11.06 -15.05 -1.46
C LYS A 120 10.76 -16.43 -0.89
N ASN A 121 9.52 -16.88 -1.07
CA ASN A 121 9.14 -18.25 -0.72
C ASN A 121 9.71 -19.21 -1.78
N THR A 122 10.47 -20.20 -1.31
CA THR A 122 11.12 -21.21 -2.16
C THR A 122 10.39 -22.54 -2.17
N ASP A 123 9.39 -22.69 -1.31
CA ASP A 123 8.60 -23.91 -1.18
C ASP A 123 7.80 -24.13 -2.47
N ASN A 124 7.87 -25.33 -3.00
CA ASN A 124 7.35 -25.88 -4.26
C ASN A 124 5.92 -25.44 -4.68
N VAL A 125 5.65 -24.16 -4.57
CA VAL A 125 4.39 -23.55 -5.07
C VAL A 125 4.57 -23.11 -6.52
N PRO A 126 3.56 -23.30 -7.36
CA PRO A 126 3.65 -22.98 -8.78
C PRO A 126 3.79 -21.47 -9.06
N TYR A 127 3.67 -20.64 -8.03
CA TYR A 127 3.72 -19.18 -8.15
C TYR A 127 4.77 -18.59 -7.21
N THR A 128 5.57 -17.67 -7.72
CA THR A 128 6.46 -16.85 -6.89
C THR A 128 5.65 -16.02 -5.91
N SER A 129 6.07 -16.04 -4.65
CA SER A 129 5.49 -15.18 -3.62
C SER A 129 6.58 -14.70 -2.66
N TYR A 130 6.29 -13.64 -1.92
CA TYR A 130 7.15 -13.13 -0.87
C TYR A 130 6.36 -13.01 0.43
N THR A 131 7.04 -13.30 1.52
CA THR A 131 6.53 -13.12 2.87
C THR A 131 7.46 -12.19 3.62
N CYS A 132 6.89 -11.25 4.34
CA CYS A 132 7.59 -10.48 5.34
C CYS A 132 7.06 -10.87 6.71
N SER A 133 7.90 -11.48 7.54
CA SER A 133 7.60 -11.85 8.94
C SER A 133 8.46 -11.02 9.86
N ALA A 134 7.85 -10.28 10.77
CA ALA A 134 8.52 -9.39 11.70
C ALA A 134 7.67 -9.21 12.96
N ASP A 135 8.30 -8.72 14.04
CA ASP A 135 7.57 -8.41 15.28
C ASP A 135 6.69 -7.16 15.14
N LYS A 136 7.07 -6.26 14.22
CA LYS A 136 6.35 -5.02 13.95
C LYS A 136 5.96 -4.93 12.48
N ALA A 137 4.78 -4.41 12.22
CA ALA A 137 4.28 -4.21 10.86
C ALA A 137 5.12 -3.16 10.08
N GLU A 138 5.75 -2.21 10.77
CA GLU A 138 6.62 -1.20 10.15
C GLU A 138 7.85 -1.79 9.46
N ASP A 139 8.38 -2.92 9.94
CA ASP A 139 9.52 -3.63 9.34
C ASP A 139 9.14 -4.24 7.98
N CYS A 140 7.84 -4.45 7.74
CA CYS A 140 7.27 -4.94 6.49
C CYS A 140 6.72 -3.79 5.61
N SER A 141 7.38 -2.64 5.64
CA SER A 141 6.99 -1.49 4.81
C SER A 141 7.06 -1.80 3.31
N PHE A 142 6.27 -1.09 2.55
CA PHE A 142 6.20 -1.16 1.09
C PHE A 142 5.89 0.23 0.52
N THR A 143 6.12 0.41 -0.76
CA THR A 143 5.75 1.64 -1.46
C THR A 143 4.53 1.42 -2.34
N ARG A 144 3.74 2.47 -2.53
CA ARG A 144 2.61 2.46 -3.46
C ARG A 144 3.02 3.17 -4.75
N PRO A 145 3.19 2.44 -5.86
CA PRO A 145 3.46 3.06 -7.15
C PRO A 145 2.30 3.97 -7.58
N SER A 146 2.61 5.05 -8.29
CA SER A 146 1.58 5.86 -8.93
C SER A 146 0.86 5.08 -10.04
N ASP A 147 -0.36 5.49 -10.37
CA ASP A 147 -1.14 4.86 -11.45
C ASP A 147 -0.37 4.91 -12.79
N ALA A 148 0.35 6.00 -13.06
CA ALA A 148 1.20 6.10 -14.24
C ALA A 148 2.34 5.07 -14.23
N LYS A 149 2.95 4.81 -13.07
CA LYS A 149 4.01 3.80 -12.95
C LYS A 149 3.47 2.38 -13.06
N ILE A 150 2.27 2.13 -12.53
CA ILE A 150 1.58 0.84 -12.72
C ILE A 150 1.31 0.60 -14.19
N ALA A 151 0.77 1.58 -14.92
CA ALA A 151 0.49 1.47 -16.36
C ALA A 151 1.76 1.24 -17.20
N GLU A 152 2.90 1.80 -16.79
CA GLU A 152 4.20 1.59 -17.44
C GLU A 152 4.71 0.15 -17.27
N ILE A 153 4.62 -0.40 -16.05
CA ILE A 153 5.17 -1.73 -15.71
C ILE A 153 4.22 -2.85 -16.16
N ALA A 154 2.93 -2.62 -16.05
CA ALA A 154 1.89 -3.61 -16.29
C ALA A 154 0.71 -2.97 -17.07
N PRO A 155 0.86 -2.77 -18.39
CA PRO A 155 -0.14 -2.10 -19.22
C PRO A 155 -1.45 -2.90 -19.35
N ASP A 156 -1.43 -4.17 -19.03
CA ASP A 156 -2.59 -5.06 -18.97
C ASP A 156 -3.48 -4.84 -17.74
N ILE A 157 -2.97 -4.13 -16.72
CA ILE A 157 -3.75 -3.76 -15.55
C ILE A 157 -4.57 -2.51 -15.90
N PRO A 158 -5.92 -2.59 -15.91
CA PRO A 158 -6.74 -1.41 -16.15
C PRO A 158 -6.59 -0.43 -14.98
N VAL A 159 -5.89 0.65 -15.21
CA VAL A 159 -5.79 1.79 -14.29
C VAL A 159 -7.00 2.69 -14.53
N LEU A 160 -7.77 2.95 -13.48
CA LEU A 160 -8.85 3.93 -13.55
C LEU A 160 -8.23 5.32 -13.50
N LEU A 161 -8.00 5.91 -14.67
CA LEU A 161 -7.65 7.31 -14.76
C LEU A 161 -8.77 8.15 -14.11
N PRO A 162 -8.46 9.16 -13.30
CA PRO A 162 -9.45 10.07 -12.80
C PRO A 162 -10.20 10.67 -13.99
N ARG A 163 -11.53 10.60 -13.99
CA ARG A 163 -12.32 11.33 -14.99
C ARG A 163 -11.96 12.79 -14.85
N VAL A 164 -11.29 13.33 -15.86
CA VAL A 164 -11.18 14.77 -16.04
C VAL A 164 -12.60 15.25 -16.33
N THR A 165 -13.28 15.80 -15.32
CA THR A 165 -14.50 16.56 -15.55
C THR A 165 -14.02 17.83 -16.26
N ALA A 166 -14.24 17.90 -17.57
CA ALA A 166 -14.13 19.15 -18.30
C ALA A 166 -15.21 20.09 -17.74
N GLU A 167 -14.78 21.17 -17.07
CA GLU A 167 -15.58 22.36 -16.80
C GLU A 167 -15.69 23.22 -18.05
#